data_959430ec2524b7e8e34230bc0e4b4502
#
_entry.id   959430ec2524b7e8e34230bc0e4b4502
#
_cell.length_a   1.000
_cell.length_b   1.000
_cell.length_c   1.000
_cell.angle_alpha   90.00
_cell.angle_beta   90.00
_cell.angle_gamma   90.00
#
_symmetry.space_group_name_H-M   'P 1'
#
loop_
_entity.id
_entity.type
_entity.pdbx_description
1 polymer ?
#
loop_
_entity_poly.entity_id
_entity_poly.type
_entity_poly.pdbx_seq_one_letter_code
_entity_poly.pdbx_strand_id
1 'polypeptide(L)'
;MAFRTFQAYLDDQSLITIKLEKQFYTEQLQFTIETVDSTQTLQIRTLEEQDDFVQYSLAPLEPLDLTSHYWIYDQDRNKTFLQFRHIVRKPIFDQTFAYDGDDLGAHYTPKVTTFKLWAPISEQVLLHLQNQVYPMTLGEKGVWQTEVSGDFDGAAYYYLHKVNGHWVEVHDPYALSSESNSGASYVINLEKISRPIHRAQTQMSMTEAIIYEMSVRDFSMQKEAEFSYPGKFKSLTESPDLQEHTLGMDYVKQLGITHIQLMPVYDFGSVDENHPELVYNWGYDPMQYNLPDGSFATNPHDPYTRIVELQEAIAAYHQADISVIMDVVYNHVYNPKTYAFEKIVPGYFFRYDHNANLTNGTFCGNDVASERAMVRSYIKHSLKQWLTL
;
A
#
# COMPACT_ATOMS: atom_id res chain seq x y z
N MET A 1 -7.19 -26.98 36.80
CA MET A 1 -6.53 -26.34 35.66
C MET A 1 -6.57 -24.83 35.90
N ALA A 2 -5.43 -24.19 35.95
CA ALA A 2 -5.37 -22.73 36.07
C ALA A 2 -5.62 -22.12 34.68
N PHE A 3 -6.54 -21.19 34.58
CA PHE A 3 -6.73 -20.42 33.35
C PHE A 3 -5.62 -19.38 33.25
N ARG A 4 -4.88 -19.39 32.13
CA ARG A 4 -3.83 -18.40 31.82
C ARG A 4 -4.03 -17.82 30.44
N THR A 5 -3.76 -16.54 30.32
CA THR A 5 -3.62 -15.86 29.03
C THR A 5 -2.16 -15.48 28.81
N PHE A 6 -1.65 -15.74 27.63
CA PHE A 6 -0.30 -15.36 27.21
C PHE A 6 -0.25 -15.09 25.72
N GLN A 7 0.78 -14.37 25.28
CA GLN A 7 1.03 -14.07 23.89
C GLN A 7 2.29 -14.80 23.41
N ALA A 8 2.28 -15.31 22.19
CA ALA A 8 3.42 -16.00 21.60
C ALA A 8 3.78 -15.36 20.26
N TYR A 9 5.07 -15.13 20.04
CA TYR A 9 5.61 -14.42 18.89
C TYR A 9 6.74 -15.20 18.24
N LEU A 10 6.70 -15.34 16.91
CA LEU A 10 7.78 -15.89 16.09
C LEU A 10 8.74 -14.76 15.70
N ASP A 11 9.94 -14.76 16.27
CA ASP A 11 10.96 -13.75 16.01
C ASP A 11 12.06 -14.25 15.06
N ASP A 12 12.27 -15.56 15.03
CA ASP A 12 13.15 -16.27 14.10
C ASP A 12 12.63 -17.70 13.93
N GLN A 13 13.03 -18.43 12.90
CA GLN A 13 12.64 -19.84 12.73
C GLN A 13 12.97 -20.72 13.96
N SER A 14 13.96 -20.32 14.75
CA SER A 14 14.41 -21.02 15.96
C SER A 14 14.21 -20.21 17.24
N LEU A 15 13.40 -19.14 17.21
CA LEU A 15 13.15 -18.28 18.35
C LEU A 15 11.68 -17.89 18.46
N ILE A 16 11.07 -18.32 19.56
CA ILE A 16 9.72 -17.95 19.96
C ILE A 16 9.83 -17.13 21.25
N THR A 17 9.17 -15.97 21.30
CA THR A 17 9.02 -15.17 22.50
C THR A 17 7.62 -15.36 23.06
N ILE A 18 7.50 -15.70 24.36
CA ILE A 18 6.22 -15.71 25.06
C ILE A 18 6.22 -14.56 26.08
N LYS A 19 5.11 -13.81 26.11
CA LYS A 19 4.82 -12.82 27.15
C LYS A 19 3.67 -13.32 28.00
N LEU A 20 3.92 -13.50 29.29
CA LEU A 20 2.97 -13.96 30.28
C LEU A 20 2.81 -12.90 31.37
N GLU A 21 1.58 -12.47 31.67
CA GLU A 21 1.34 -11.58 32.79
C GLU A 21 1.83 -12.18 34.13
N LYS A 22 2.44 -11.36 34.97
CA LYS A 22 3.07 -11.83 36.23
C LYS A 22 2.10 -12.61 37.15
N GLN A 23 0.83 -12.26 37.16
CA GLN A 23 -0.19 -12.95 37.97
C GLN A 23 -0.36 -14.41 37.61
N PHE A 24 0.05 -14.82 36.39
CA PHE A 24 -0.04 -16.22 35.91
C PHE A 24 1.27 -16.97 35.99
N TYR A 25 2.34 -16.31 36.44
CA TYR A 25 3.66 -16.92 36.53
C TYR A 25 3.73 -18.01 37.63
N THR A 26 4.37 -19.12 37.27
CA THR A 26 4.75 -20.20 38.21
C THR A 26 6.11 -20.74 37.76
N GLU A 27 6.93 -21.23 38.74
CA GLU A 27 8.34 -21.66 38.50
C GLU A 27 8.48 -22.88 37.54
N GLN A 28 7.43 -23.60 37.26
CA GLN A 28 7.49 -24.86 36.48
C GLN A 28 6.64 -24.81 35.21
N LEU A 29 6.57 -23.64 34.55
CA LEU A 29 5.83 -23.53 33.29
C LEU A 29 6.57 -24.26 32.16
N GLN A 30 5.81 -25.06 31.39
CA GLN A 30 6.25 -25.72 30.19
C GLN A 30 5.35 -25.31 29.03
N PHE A 31 5.94 -25.15 27.86
CA PHE A 31 5.22 -24.80 26.64
C PHE A 31 5.45 -25.85 25.57
N THR A 32 4.40 -26.15 24.83
CA THR A 32 4.44 -27.04 23.67
C THR A 32 3.92 -26.32 22.43
N ILE A 33 4.45 -26.68 21.28
CA ILE A 33 3.96 -26.24 19.96
C ILE A 33 3.27 -27.42 19.29
N GLU A 34 2.09 -27.19 18.79
CA GLU A 34 1.32 -28.17 18.03
C GLU A 34 1.39 -27.85 16.54
N THR A 35 1.83 -28.83 15.77
CA THR A 35 1.82 -28.84 14.31
C THR A 35 0.69 -29.75 13.83
N VAL A 36 0.46 -29.84 12.50
CA VAL A 36 -0.55 -30.75 11.93
C VAL A 36 -0.27 -32.20 12.32
N ASP A 37 1.01 -32.60 12.42
CA ASP A 37 1.43 -34.01 12.57
C ASP A 37 2.04 -34.33 13.94
N SER A 38 2.35 -33.32 14.77
CA SER A 38 3.08 -33.55 16.02
C SER A 38 2.88 -32.48 17.09
N THR A 39 3.18 -32.84 18.32
CA THR A 39 3.32 -31.91 19.45
C THR A 39 4.76 -31.96 19.95
N GLN A 40 5.42 -30.82 20.04
CA GLN A 40 6.80 -30.70 20.50
C GLN A 40 6.86 -29.84 21.76
N THR A 41 7.69 -30.25 22.73
CA THR A 41 8.02 -29.39 23.88
C THR A 41 9.04 -28.33 23.45
N LEU A 42 8.75 -27.07 23.77
CA LEU A 42 9.67 -25.96 23.52
C LEU A 42 10.76 -25.88 24.61
N GLN A 43 11.99 -25.69 24.19
CA GLN A 43 13.10 -25.54 25.12
C GLN A 43 13.19 -24.07 25.59
N ILE A 44 13.10 -23.85 26.91
CA ILE A 44 13.29 -22.52 27.49
C ILE A 44 14.79 -22.19 27.43
N ARG A 45 15.15 -21.09 26.78
CA ARG A 45 16.53 -20.55 26.70
C ARG A 45 16.79 -19.49 27.78
N THR A 46 15.90 -18.52 27.88
CA THR A 46 15.98 -17.46 28.86
C THR A 46 14.63 -17.12 29.45
N LEU A 47 14.62 -16.57 30.64
CA LEU A 47 13.48 -16.02 31.32
C LEU A 47 13.89 -14.64 31.85
N GLU A 48 13.10 -13.62 31.53
CA GLU A 48 13.34 -12.24 31.97
C GLU A 48 12.07 -11.69 32.59
N GLU A 49 12.19 -11.14 33.79
CA GLU A 49 11.10 -10.42 34.44
C GLU A 49 11.10 -8.95 34.00
N GLN A 50 9.96 -8.49 33.54
CA GLN A 50 9.64 -7.09 33.22
C GLN A 50 8.65 -6.56 34.29
N ASP A 51 8.29 -5.29 34.24
CA ASP A 51 7.40 -4.69 35.23
C ASP A 51 6.04 -5.41 35.33
N ASP A 52 5.37 -5.68 34.23
CA ASP A 52 4.01 -6.24 34.19
C ASP A 52 3.94 -7.69 33.71
N PHE A 53 4.98 -8.23 33.11
CA PHE A 53 4.99 -9.57 32.51
C PHE A 53 6.33 -10.29 32.70
N VAL A 54 6.30 -11.59 32.52
CA VAL A 54 7.49 -12.44 32.38
C VAL A 54 7.66 -12.82 30.92
N GLN A 55 8.84 -12.62 30.39
CA GLN A 55 9.20 -12.95 29.02
C GLN A 55 10.03 -14.22 28.98
N TYR A 56 9.59 -15.19 28.19
CA TYR A 56 10.34 -16.40 27.87
C TYR A 56 10.89 -16.31 26.47
N SER A 57 12.16 -16.67 26.29
CA SER A 57 12.74 -16.98 24.98
C SER A 57 12.82 -18.49 24.84
N LEU A 58 12.15 -19.02 23.82
CA LEU A 58 11.98 -20.45 23.62
C LEU A 58 12.55 -20.88 22.28
N ALA A 59 13.03 -22.12 22.21
CA ALA A 59 13.46 -22.75 20.96
C ALA A 59 12.60 -23.95 20.64
N PRO A 60 12.09 -24.07 19.40
CA PRO A 60 11.61 -25.33 18.86
C PRO A 60 12.80 -26.29 18.65
N LEU A 61 12.54 -27.58 18.58
CA LEU A 61 13.59 -28.59 18.34
C LEU A 61 14.21 -28.46 16.94
N GLU A 62 13.39 -28.06 15.96
CA GLU A 62 13.80 -27.80 14.59
C GLU A 62 13.28 -26.43 14.14
N PRO A 63 13.91 -25.78 13.14
CA PRO A 63 13.42 -24.54 12.57
C PRO A 63 11.99 -24.68 12.06
N LEU A 64 11.13 -23.71 12.39
CA LEU A 64 9.72 -23.75 11.98
C LEU A 64 9.56 -23.44 10.50
N ASP A 65 8.64 -24.14 9.86
CA ASP A 65 8.18 -23.85 8.51
C ASP A 65 7.29 -22.59 8.53
N LEU A 66 7.70 -21.55 7.81
CA LEU A 66 6.97 -20.27 7.77
C LEU A 66 5.65 -20.35 6.96
N THR A 67 5.44 -21.41 6.21
CA THR A 67 4.19 -21.61 5.45
C THR A 67 3.07 -22.23 6.30
N SER A 68 3.37 -22.57 7.54
CA SER A 68 2.46 -23.21 8.49
C SER A 68 2.05 -22.27 9.61
N HIS A 69 0.87 -22.51 10.18
CA HIS A 69 0.37 -21.81 11.35
C HIS A 69 0.43 -22.71 12.57
N TYR A 70 0.76 -22.13 13.73
CA TYR A 70 1.05 -22.91 14.93
C TYR A 70 0.24 -22.40 16.12
N TRP A 71 -0.08 -23.32 17.03
CA TRP A 71 -0.64 -23.03 18.34
C TRP A 71 0.39 -23.38 19.42
N ILE A 72 0.51 -22.50 20.40
CA ILE A 72 1.33 -22.72 21.58
C ILE A 72 0.41 -23.04 22.75
N TYR A 73 0.75 -24.09 23.49
CA TYR A 73 0.02 -24.54 24.68
C TYR A 73 0.93 -24.47 25.90
N ASP A 74 0.36 -24.14 27.06
CA ASP A 74 1.00 -24.39 28.35
C ASP A 74 0.68 -25.81 28.84
N GLN A 75 1.23 -26.22 30.00
CA GLN A 75 0.97 -27.53 30.59
C GLN A 75 -0.48 -27.75 31.04
N ASP A 76 -1.25 -26.70 31.26
CA ASP A 76 -2.67 -26.75 31.63
C ASP A 76 -3.60 -26.69 30.39
N ARG A 77 -3.05 -26.76 29.18
CA ARG A 77 -3.74 -26.72 27.88
C ARG A 77 -4.38 -25.38 27.57
N ASN A 78 -3.98 -24.29 28.23
CA ASN A 78 -4.27 -22.96 27.72
C ASN A 78 -3.48 -22.73 26.46
N LYS A 79 -4.07 -22.07 25.46
CA LYS A 79 -3.45 -21.91 24.17
C LYS A 79 -3.48 -20.48 23.64
N THR A 80 -2.51 -20.15 22.82
CA THR A 80 -2.47 -18.93 22.02
C THR A 80 -1.95 -19.22 20.62
N PHE A 81 -2.32 -18.38 19.66
CA PHE A 81 -1.80 -18.44 18.29
C PHE A 81 -0.36 -17.91 18.27
N LEU A 82 0.54 -18.57 17.53
CA LEU A 82 1.91 -18.08 17.31
C LEU A 82 1.88 -16.98 16.26
N GLN A 83 2.02 -15.74 16.70
CA GLN A 83 1.96 -14.54 15.86
C GLN A 83 3.30 -14.31 15.16
N PHE A 84 3.28 -13.99 13.89
CA PHE A 84 4.47 -13.52 13.17
C PHE A 84 4.86 -12.13 13.67
N ARG A 85 6.15 -11.95 14.06
CA ARG A 85 6.66 -10.67 14.55
C ARG A 85 7.98 -10.30 13.86
N HIS A 86 9.13 -10.49 14.50
CA HIS A 86 10.41 -10.06 13.91
C HIS A 86 10.89 -10.94 12.76
N ILE A 87 10.37 -12.15 12.63
CA ILE A 87 10.68 -13.06 11.52
C ILE A 87 10.37 -12.44 10.14
N VAL A 88 9.35 -11.59 10.03
CA VAL A 88 9.00 -10.93 8.75
C VAL A 88 10.10 -10.00 8.23
N ARG A 89 11.06 -9.64 9.10
CA ARG A 89 12.21 -8.78 8.79
C ARG A 89 13.49 -9.56 8.45
N LYS A 90 13.44 -10.88 8.54
CA LYS A 90 14.60 -11.74 8.32
C LYS A 90 14.70 -12.13 6.84
N PRO A 91 15.93 -12.34 6.31
CA PRO A 91 16.12 -12.73 4.92
C PRO A 91 15.35 -13.99 4.51
N ILE A 92 15.18 -14.92 5.44
CA ILE A 92 14.43 -16.17 5.20
C ILE A 92 12.97 -15.90 4.84
N PHE A 93 12.36 -14.82 5.34
CA PHE A 93 11.00 -14.46 5.00
C PHE A 93 10.87 -14.10 3.51
N ASP A 94 11.77 -13.25 3.00
CA ASP A 94 11.83 -12.94 1.56
C ASP A 94 12.16 -14.17 0.73
N GLN A 95 13.08 -15.03 1.14
CA GLN A 95 13.41 -16.29 0.45
C GLN A 95 12.18 -17.21 0.32
N THR A 96 11.35 -17.24 1.35
CA THR A 96 10.14 -18.07 1.38
C THR A 96 9.03 -17.46 0.54
N PHE A 97 8.77 -16.16 0.69
CA PHE A 97 7.53 -15.53 0.25
C PHE A 97 7.67 -14.48 -0.86
N ALA A 98 8.90 -14.10 -1.27
CA ALA A 98 9.02 -13.15 -2.37
C ALA A 98 8.35 -13.69 -3.63
N TYR A 99 7.44 -12.89 -4.17
CA TYR A 99 6.69 -13.16 -5.39
C TYR A 99 7.16 -12.24 -6.51
N ASP A 100 7.44 -12.79 -7.67
CA ASP A 100 8.00 -12.07 -8.82
C ASP A 100 7.01 -11.89 -9.98
N GLY A 101 5.75 -12.32 -9.81
CA GLY A 101 4.67 -12.07 -10.77
C GLY A 101 4.26 -10.61 -10.84
N ASP A 102 3.82 -10.18 -12.03
CA ASP A 102 3.32 -8.82 -12.31
C ASP A 102 1.77 -8.75 -12.25
N ASP A 103 1.12 -9.68 -11.54
CA ASP A 103 -0.32 -9.91 -11.61
C ASP A 103 -1.03 -9.82 -10.24
N LEU A 104 -0.45 -9.07 -9.29
CA LEU A 104 -1.14 -8.69 -8.05
C LEU A 104 -2.16 -7.58 -8.32
N GLY A 105 -3.24 -7.57 -7.54
CA GLY A 105 -4.36 -6.65 -7.71
C GLY A 105 -5.57 -7.27 -8.42
N ALA A 106 -6.44 -6.43 -8.97
CA ALA A 106 -7.64 -6.84 -9.69
C ALA A 106 -7.43 -6.80 -11.21
N HIS A 107 -7.64 -7.94 -11.88
CA HIS A 107 -7.51 -8.08 -13.33
C HIS A 107 -8.88 -8.36 -13.94
N TYR A 108 -9.43 -7.34 -14.56
CA TYR A 108 -10.77 -7.34 -15.12
C TYR A 108 -10.83 -7.89 -16.55
N THR A 109 -11.87 -8.68 -16.79
CA THR A 109 -12.46 -8.89 -18.13
C THR A 109 -13.99 -8.82 -18.02
N PRO A 110 -14.74 -8.60 -19.12
CA PRO A 110 -16.22 -8.54 -19.05
C PRO A 110 -16.90 -9.83 -18.57
N LYS A 111 -16.17 -10.94 -18.51
CA LYS A 111 -16.71 -12.25 -18.10
C LYS A 111 -16.26 -12.70 -16.72
N VAL A 112 -15.07 -12.28 -16.32
CA VAL A 112 -14.44 -12.72 -15.06
C VAL A 112 -13.44 -11.66 -14.61
N THR A 113 -13.41 -11.41 -13.30
CA THR A 113 -12.36 -10.60 -12.66
C THR A 113 -11.55 -11.51 -11.74
N THR A 114 -10.23 -11.51 -11.91
CA THR A 114 -9.29 -12.24 -11.04
C THR A 114 -8.73 -11.26 -10.02
N PHE A 115 -8.76 -11.65 -8.74
CA PHE A 115 -8.20 -10.87 -7.64
C PHE A 115 -7.05 -11.62 -7.01
N LYS A 116 -5.91 -10.94 -6.81
CA LYS A 116 -4.71 -11.50 -6.19
C LYS A 116 -4.14 -10.57 -5.13
N LEU A 117 -3.94 -11.10 -3.93
CA LEU A 117 -3.37 -10.38 -2.79
C LEU A 117 -2.18 -11.14 -2.23
N TRP A 118 -1.02 -10.51 -2.13
CA TRP A 118 0.12 -11.05 -1.41
C TRP A 118 -0.06 -10.84 0.09
N ALA A 119 -0.44 -11.91 0.81
CA ALA A 119 -0.71 -11.90 2.25
C ALA A 119 -0.19 -13.18 2.91
N PRO A 120 1.14 -13.41 2.93
CA PRO A 120 1.75 -14.71 3.21
C PRO A 120 1.52 -15.23 4.63
N ILE A 121 1.25 -14.34 5.59
CA ILE A 121 1.02 -14.70 6.99
C ILE A 121 -0.46 -14.69 7.37
N SER A 122 -1.34 -14.53 6.40
CA SER A 122 -2.79 -14.55 6.64
C SER A 122 -3.29 -15.98 6.80
N GLU A 123 -4.15 -16.21 7.78
CA GLU A 123 -4.82 -17.48 8.05
C GLU A 123 -6.00 -17.72 7.09
N GLN A 124 -6.66 -16.60 6.69
CA GLN A 124 -7.80 -16.59 5.78
C GLN A 124 -7.85 -15.23 5.08
N VAL A 125 -8.34 -15.20 3.85
CA VAL A 125 -8.61 -13.98 3.10
C VAL A 125 -9.97 -14.08 2.44
N LEU A 126 -10.76 -13.03 2.58
CA LEU A 126 -12.08 -12.86 1.96
C LEU A 126 -12.04 -11.62 1.08
N LEU A 127 -12.54 -11.73 -0.13
CA LEU A 127 -12.82 -10.61 -1.01
C LEU A 127 -14.24 -10.13 -0.74
N HIS A 128 -14.40 -8.86 -0.40
CA HIS A 128 -15.67 -8.15 -0.44
C HIS A 128 -15.78 -7.40 -1.77
N LEU A 129 -16.71 -7.80 -2.60
CA LEU A 129 -16.96 -7.19 -3.91
C LEU A 129 -18.44 -6.78 -3.96
N GLN A 130 -18.71 -5.49 -4.00
CA GLN A 130 -20.05 -4.94 -3.84
C GLN A 130 -20.70 -5.46 -2.52
N ASN A 131 -21.82 -6.14 -2.61
CA ASN A 131 -22.55 -6.68 -1.45
C ASN A 131 -22.30 -8.19 -1.24
N GLN A 132 -21.30 -8.77 -1.87
CA GLN A 132 -21.01 -10.21 -1.78
C GLN A 132 -19.62 -10.47 -1.24
N VAL A 133 -19.45 -11.62 -0.59
CA VAL A 133 -18.19 -12.07 0.02
C VAL A 133 -17.74 -13.36 -0.67
N TYR A 134 -16.50 -13.37 -1.12
CA TYR A 134 -15.89 -14.50 -1.80
C TYR A 134 -14.65 -14.96 -1.02
N PRO A 135 -14.58 -16.25 -0.61
CA PRO A 135 -13.35 -16.79 -0.03
C PRO A 135 -12.25 -16.81 -1.09
N MET A 136 -11.03 -16.48 -0.69
CA MET A 136 -9.85 -16.60 -1.54
C MET A 136 -9.08 -17.87 -1.19
N THR A 137 -8.34 -18.38 -2.16
CA THR A 137 -7.52 -19.60 -2.03
C THR A 137 -6.04 -19.21 -1.99
N LEU A 138 -5.30 -19.78 -1.03
CA LEU A 138 -3.86 -19.59 -0.92
C LEU A 138 -3.15 -20.35 -2.04
N GLY A 139 -2.34 -19.62 -2.79
CA GLY A 139 -1.45 -20.14 -3.83
C GLY A 139 0.02 -20.08 -3.41
N GLU A 140 0.91 -20.07 -4.39
CA GLU A 140 2.35 -20.01 -4.17
C GLU A 140 2.80 -18.68 -3.56
N LYS A 141 3.89 -18.70 -2.81
CA LYS A 141 4.56 -17.52 -2.25
C LYS A 141 3.66 -16.65 -1.36
N GLY A 142 2.59 -17.21 -0.80
CA GLY A 142 1.66 -16.47 0.05
C GLY A 142 0.70 -15.56 -0.73
N VAL A 143 0.51 -15.80 -2.02
CA VAL A 143 -0.49 -15.09 -2.84
C VAL A 143 -1.85 -15.74 -2.68
N TRP A 144 -2.82 -15.00 -2.21
CA TRP A 144 -4.23 -15.39 -2.18
C TRP A 144 -4.92 -14.96 -3.46
N GLN A 145 -5.77 -15.82 -4.01
CA GLN A 145 -6.46 -15.53 -5.27
C GLN A 145 -7.90 -16.05 -5.28
N THR A 146 -8.74 -15.37 -6.07
CA THR A 146 -10.08 -15.82 -6.43
C THR A 146 -10.49 -15.27 -7.79
N GLU A 147 -11.37 -15.99 -8.48
CA GLU A 147 -11.98 -15.56 -9.74
C GLU A 147 -13.48 -15.40 -9.53
N VAL A 148 -14.02 -14.25 -9.93
CA VAL A 148 -15.45 -13.96 -9.82
C VAL A 148 -16.02 -13.77 -11.20
N SER A 149 -16.96 -14.66 -11.60
CA SER A 149 -17.65 -14.57 -12.90
C SER A 149 -18.67 -13.44 -12.89
N GLY A 150 -18.67 -12.63 -13.94
CA GLY A 150 -19.55 -11.49 -14.13
C GLY A 150 -18.81 -10.26 -14.62
N ASP A 151 -19.57 -9.22 -14.96
CA ASP A 151 -19.06 -7.91 -15.32
C ASP A 151 -19.04 -7.03 -14.06
N PHE A 152 -17.83 -6.76 -13.56
CA PHE A 152 -17.60 -5.95 -12.36
C PHE A 152 -16.88 -4.63 -12.66
N ASP A 153 -16.95 -4.17 -13.88
CA ASP A 153 -16.36 -2.89 -14.27
C ASP A 153 -16.84 -1.73 -13.38
N GLY A 154 -15.91 -1.02 -12.75
CA GLY A 154 -16.19 0.07 -11.81
C GLY A 154 -16.74 -0.36 -10.45
N ALA A 155 -16.80 -1.66 -10.16
CA ALA A 155 -17.28 -2.14 -8.87
C ALA A 155 -16.26 -1.88 -7.74
N ALA A 156 -16.77 -1.45 -6.59
CA ALA A 156 -15.95 -1.28 -5.39
C ALA A 156 -15.67 -2.62 -4.71
N TYR A 157 -14.44 -2.79 -4.22
CA TYR A 157 -14.00 -3.97 -3.48
C TYR A 157 -12.97 -3.64 -2.41
N TYR A 158 -12.84 -4.54 -1.42
CA TYR A 158 -11.79 -4.55 -0.42
C TYR A 158 -11.54 -5.98 0.07
N TYR A 159 -10.48 -6.18 0.80
CA TYR A 159 -10.18 -7.46 1.42
C TYR A 159 -10.41 -7.43 2.92
N LEU A 160 -10.90 -8.54 3.45
CA LEU A 160 -10.92 -8.82 4.89
C LEU A 160 -10.03 -10.04 5.10
N HIS A 161 -8.92 -9.87 5.79
CA HIS A 161 -7.99 -10.96 6.04
C HIS A 161 -7.76 -11.18 7.52
N LYS A 162 -7.48 -12.42 7.88
CA LYS A 162 -7.18 -12.81 9.25
C LYS A 162 -5.67 -12.94 9.41
N VAL A 163 -5.07 -12.11 10.23
CA VAL A 163 -3.64 -12.09 10.51
C VAL A 163 -3.40 -12.03 12.01
N ASN A 164 -2.49 -12.87 12.51
CA ASN A 164 -2.18 -12.99 13.93
C ASN A 164 -3.44 -13.18 14.82
N GLY A 165 -4.42 -13.95 14.31
CA GLY A 165 -5.67 -14.22 15.00
C GLY A 165 -6.76 -13.14 14.88
N HIS A 166 -6.50 -12.01 14.24
CA HIS A 166 -7.41 -10.87 14.13
C HIS A 166 -7.86 -10.63 12.68
N TRP A 167 -9.14 -10.32 12.50
CA TRP A 167 -9.66 -9.86 11.23
C TRP A 167 -9.31 -8.39 11.00
N VAL A 168 -8.77 -8.08 9.83
CA VAL A 168 -8.33 -6.74 9.43
C VAL A 168 -8.86 -6.44 8.03
N GLU A 169 -9.53 -5.30 7.89
CA GLU A 169 -9.91 -4.76 6.59
C GLU A 169 -8.75 -4.03 5.94
N VAL A 170 -8.55 -4.28 4.65
CA VAL A 170 -7.50 -3.64 3.87
C VAL A 170 -7.95 -3.38 2.44
N HIS A 171 -7.60 -2.21 1.92
CA HIS A 171 -7.78 -1.88 0.51
C HIS A 171 -6.60 -2.42 -0.31
N ASP A 172 -6.81 -2.60 -1.60
CA ASP A 172 -5.80 -3.20 -2.47
C ASP A 172 -4.63 -2.23 -2.69
N PRO A 173 -3.39 -2.58 -2.28
CA PRO A 173 -2.24 -1.72 -2.55
C PRO A 173 -1.92 -1.55 -4.04
N TYR A 174 -2.42 -2.44 -4.89
CA TYR A 174 -2.22 -2.41 -6.35
C TYR A 174 -3.39 -1.78 -7.11
N ALA A 175 -4.38 -1.21 -6.42
CA ALA A 175 -5.51 -0.54 -7.05
C ALA A 175 -5.07 0.67 -7.89
N LEU A 176 -5.79 0.90 -9.01
CA LEU A 176 -5.58 2.04 -9.91
C LEU A 176 -6.52 3.21 -9.59
N SER A 177 -7.56 2.94 -8.82
CA SER A 177 -8.56 3.92 -8.37
C SER A 177 -9.25 3.41 -7.12
N SER A 178 -9.79 4.33 -6.33
CA SER A 178 -10.54 4.05 -5.10
C SER A 178 -11.72 4.99 -4.94
N GLU A 179 -12.64 4.65 -4.04
CA GLU A 179 -13.55 5.62 -3.48
C GLU A 179 -12.80 6.79 -2.87
N SER A 180 -13.47 7.92 -2.73
CA SER A 180 -12.86 9.13 -2.16
C SER A 180 -12.23 8.86 -0.79
N ASN A 181 -11.18 9.62 -0.47
CA ASN A 181 -10.42 9.53 0.78
C ASN A 181 -9.76 8.14 1.00
N SER A 182 -9.16 7.58 -0.04
CA SER A 182 -8.53 6.25 -0.02
C SER A 182 -9.48 5.14 0.45
N GLY A 183 -10.76 5.22 0.09
CA GLY A 183 -11.77 4.23 0.41
C GLY A 183 -11.59 2.90 -0.32
N ALA A 184 -12.68 2.13 -0.48
CA ALA A 184 -12.64 0.85 -1.18
C ALA A 184 -12.05 0.99 -2.59
N SER A 185 -11.27 -0.01 -3.01
CA SER A 185 -10.63 -0.04 -4.33
C SER A 185 -11.65 -0.27 -5.43
N TYR A 186 -11.42 0.26 -6.63
CA TYR A 186 -12.29 0.00 -7.78
C TYR A 186 -11.67 -1.01 -8.75
N VAL A 187 -12.51 -1.87 -9.30
CA VAL A 187 -12.18 -2.71 -10.47
C VAL A 187 -12.14 -1.83 -11.70
N ILE A 188 -11.00 -1.77 -12.38
CA ILE A 188 -10.80 -0.90 -13.54
C ILE A 188 -10.69 -1.70 -14.83
N ASN A 189 -11.54 -1.38 -15.81
CA ASN A 189 -11.39 -1.87 -17.16
C ASN A 189 -10.30 -1.06 -17.88
N LEU A 190 -9.13 -1.68 -18.07
CA LEU A 190 -7.98 -1.03 -18.70
C LEU A 190 -8.25 -0.57 -20.14
N GLU A 191 -9.20 -1.18 -20.86
CA GLU A 191 -9.58 -0.75 -22.23
C GLU A 191 -10.19 0.66 -22.22
N LYS A 192 -10.90 1.04 -21.14
CA LYS A 192 -11.50 2.38 -21.02
C LYS A 192 -10.48 3.49 -20.77
N ILE A 193 -9.32 3.15 -20.23
CA ILE A 193 -8.22 4.07 -19.94
C ILE A 193 -7.04 3.88 -20.90
N SER A 194 -7.10 2.90 -21.80
CA SER A 194 -6.07 2.70 -22.81
C SER A 194 -6.17 3.79 -23.88
N ARG A 195 -5.20 4.69 -23.90
CA ARG A 195 -5.10 5.78 -24.87
C ARG A 195 -3.81 5.67 -25.66
N PRO A 196 -3.77 6.13 -26.94
CA PRO A 196 -2.52 6.26 -27.65
C PRO A 196 -1.56 7.17 -26.88
N ILE A 197 -0.39 6.67 -26.54
CA ILE A 197 0.66 7.45 -25.89
C ILE A 197 1.25 8.39 -26.97
N HIS A 198 0.88 9.66 -26.94
CA HIS A 198 1.61 10.70 -27.63
C HIS A 198 2.84 11.04 -26.81
N ARG A 199 4.02 10.78 -27.32
CA ARG A 199 5.28 11.23 -26.69
C ARG A 199 5.65 12.58 -27.28
N ALA A 200 6.19 13.47 -26.46
CA ALA A 200 6.85 14.64 -26.97
C ALA A 200 7.93 14.24 -28.00
N GLN A 201 7.94 14.88 -29.15
CA GLN A 201 8.78 14.46 -30.29
C GLN A 201 10.23 14.92 -30.17
N THR A 202 10.46 15.96 -29.37
CA THR A 202 11.79 16.56 -29.24
C THR A 202 12.73 15.62 -28.49
N GLN A 203 13.70 15.03 -29.20
CA GLN A 203 14.84 14.38 -28.59
C GLN A 203 15.90 15.43 -28.25
N MET A 204 16.11 15.68 -26.97
CA MET A 204 17.12 16.59 -26.49
C MET A 204 18.02 15.93 -25.45
N SER A 205 19.20 16.48 -25.24
CA SER A 205 20.06 16.05 -24.15
C SER A 205 19.48 16.56 -22.82
N MET A 206 19.78 15.85 -21.72
CA MET A 206 19.31 16.25 -20.39
C MET A 206 19.82 17.66 -19.98
N THR A 207 20.92 18.11 -20.55
CA THR A 207 21.51 19.44 -20.30
C THR A 207 20.77 20.58 -21.02
N GLU A 208 19.91 20.25 -21.97
CA GLU A 208 19.07 21.21 -22.71
C GLU A 208 17.66 21.32 -22.14
N ALA A 209 17.31 20.45 -21.18
CA ALA A 209 16.00 20.44 -20.57
C ALA A 209 15.76 21.70 -19.70
N ILE A 210 14.63 22.34 -19.92
CA ILE A 210 14.11 23.44 -19.08
C ILE A 210 12.86 22.91 -18.40
N ILE A 211 12.94 22.72 -17.07
CA ILE A 211 11.88 22.11 -16.27
C ILE A 211 11.15 23.21 -15.51
N TYR A 212 9.82 23.21 -15.60
CA TYR A 212 8.93 24.05 -14.80
C TYR A 212 8.16 23.17 -13.83
N GLU A 213 8.44 23.32 -12.54
CA GLU A 213 7.72 22.64 -11.48
C GLU A 213 6.41 23.36 -11.16
N MET A 214 5.31 22.62 -11.03
CA MET A 214 4.02 23.21 -10.72
C MET A 214 3.13 22.28 -9.90
N SER A 215 2.30 22.87 -9.04
CA SER A 215 1.20 22.20 -8.35
C SER A 215 -0.06 22.24 -9.21
N VAL A 216 -0.75 21.10 -9.34
CA VAL A 216 -2.05 21.02 -10.03
C VAL A 216 -3.04 22.03 -9.44
N ARG A 217 -3.10 22.09 -8.10
CA ARG A 217 -4.00 22.98 -7.40
C ARG A 217 -3.65 24.45 -7.64
N ASP A 218 -2.40 24.83 -7.35
CA ASP A 218 -2.01 26.22 -7.33
C ASP A 218 -2.00 26.87 -8.72
N PHE A 219 -1.80 26.07 -9.76
CA PHE A 219 -1.78 26.50 -11.15
C PHE A 219 -3.04 27.29 -11.55
N SER A 220 -4.20 26.99 -10.97
CA SER A 220 -5.48 27.53 -11.42
C SER A 220 -6.36 28.14 -10.30
N MET A 221 -5.84 28.25 -9.07
CA MET A 221 -6.63 28.73 -7.92
C MET A 221 -6.80 30.25 -7.84
N GLN A 222 -6.13 31.00 -8.69
CA GLN A 222 -6.30 32.46 -8.75
C GLN A 222 -7.69 32.80 -9.29
N LYS A 223 -8.53 33.42 -8.48
CA LYS A 223 -9.93 33.72 -8.80
C LYS A 223 -10.13 34.57 -10.04
N GLU A 224 -9.25 35.57 -10.22
CA GLU A 224 -9.28 36.50 -11.33
C GLU A 224 -8.98 35.84 -12.67
N ALA A 225 -8.39 34.65 -12.65
CA ALA A 225 -8.05 33.91 -13.85
C ALA A 225 -9.26 33.13 -14.48
N GLU A 226 -10.36 33.03 -13.74
CA GLU A 226 -11.64 32.44 -14.22
C GLU A 226 -11.52 31.07 -14.86
N PHE A 227 -10.67 30.19 -14.29
CA PHE A 227 -10.64 28.78 -14.71
C PHE A 227 -12.00 28.11 -14.45
N SER A 228 -12.43 27.24 -15.37
CA SER A 228 -13.69 26.49 -15.24
C SER A 228 -13.60 25.40 -14.16
N TYR A 229 -12.40 24.82 -14.00
CA TYR A 229 -12.12 23.73 -13.06
C TYR A 229 -10.91 24.03 -12.16
N PRO A 230 -10.98 25.09 -11.32
CA PRO A 230 -9.84 25.48 -10.51
C PRO A 230 -9.38 24.36 -9.57
N GLY A 231 -8.06 24.13 -9.54
CA GLY A 231 -7.43 23.10 -8.70
C GLY A 231 -7.59 21.67 -9.19
N LYS A 232 -8.12 21.42 -10.39
CA LYS A 232 -8.38 20.09 -10.94
C LYS A 232 -7.45 19.76 -12.11
N PHE A 233 -7.28 18.47 -12.43
CA PHE A 233 -6.50 18.04 -13.60
C PHE A 233 -6.98 18.71 -14.90
N LYS A 234 -8.27 18.93 -15.05
CA LYS A 234 -8.84 19.61 -16.22
C LYS A 234 -8.30 21.02 -16.39
N SER A 235 -8.03 21.75 -15.31
CA SER A 235 -7.50 23.12 -15.41
C SER A 235 -6.15 23.19 -16.11
N LEU A 236 -5.36 22.10 -16.07
CA LEU A 236 -4.05 22.03 -16.72
C LEU A 236 -4.12 22.19 -18.25
N THR A 237 -5.28 21.97 -18.84
CA THR A 237 -5.52 22.11 -20.30
C THR A 237 -6.28 23.37 -20.66
N GLU A 238 -6.72 24.14 -19.67
CA GLU A 238 -7.44 25.38 -19.89
C GLU A 238 -6.50 26.56 -20.21
N SER A 239 -6.96 27.47 -21.03
CA SER A 239 -6.34 28.77 -21.32
C SER A 239 -7.41 29.85 -21.19
N PRO A 240 -7.72 30.32 -19.98
CA PRO A 240 -8.71 31.40 -19.79
C PRO A 240 -8.32 32.68 -20.50
N ASP A 241 -9.29 33.36 -21.08
CA ASP A 241 -9.09 34.65 -21.77
C ASP A 241 -9.16 35.81 -20.77
N LEU A 242 -8.03 36.38 -20.41
CA LEU A 242 -7.93 37.54 -19.52
C LEU A 242 -7.24 38.68 -20.26
N GLN A 243 -7.92 39.28 -21.20
CA GLN A 243 -7.63 40.42 -22.10
C GLN A 243 -6.15 40.84 -22.28
N GLU A 244 -5.36 41.07 -21.21
CA GLU A 244 -3.98 41.54 -21.29
C GLU A 244 -2.95 40.51 -20.84
N HIS A 245 -3.39 39.31 -20.40
CA HIS A 245 -2.52 38.25 -19.82
C HIS A 245 -2.77 36.91 -20.45
N THR A 246 -1.70 36.25 -20.86
CA THR A 246 -1.76 34.83 -21.25
C THR A 246 -1.72 33.98 -20.01
N LEU A 247 -2.69 33.05 -19.86
CA LEU A 247 -2.84 32.22 -18.69
C LEU A 247 -2.91 30.74 -19.11
N GLY A 248 -2.88 29.86 -18.09
CA GLY A 248 -3.10 28.44 -18.26
C GLY A 248 -2.09 27.77 -19.18
N MET A 249 -2.58 26.85 -20.01
CA MET A 249 -1.72 26.09 -20.91
C MET A 249 -0.99 26.96 -21.94
N ASP A 250 -1.63 28.04 -22.43
CA ASP A 250 -0.97 28.91 -23.39
C ASP A 250 0.16 29.73 -22.77
N TYR A 251 0.06 30.10 -21.50
CA TYR A 251 1.19 30.66 -20.73
C TYR A 251 2.35 29.65 -20.67
N VAL A 252 2.08 28.39 -20.31
CA VAL A 252 3.12 27.36 -20.24
C VAL A 252 3.83 27.17 -21.58
N LYS A 253 3.09 27.17 -22.70
CA LYS A 253 3.65 27.11 -24.06
C LYS A 253 4.57 28.30 -24.37
N GLN A 254 4.19 29.51 -23.91
CA GLN A 254 4.99 30.74 -24.16
C GLN A 254 6.28 30.78 -23.34
N LEU A 255 6.38 30.04 -22.22
CA LEU A 255 7.61 30.00 -21.41
C LEU A 255 8.80 29.36 -22.15
N GLY A 256 8.58 28.63 -23.24
CA GLY A 256 9.64 27.94 -23.96
C GLY A 256 10.29 26.80 -23.15
N ILE A 257 9.57 26.26 -22.20
CA ILE A 257 10.00 25.11 -21.41
C ILE A 257 9.88 23.80 -22.21
N THR A 258 10.63 22.78 -21.82
CA THR A 258 10.62 21.46 -22.45
C THR A 258 9.90 20.42 -21.61
N HIS A 259 9.84 20.64 -20.31
CA HIS A 259 9.23 19.73 -19.35
C HIS A 259 8.42 20.50 -18.30
N ILE A 260 7.30 19.92 -17.90
CA ILE A 260 6.67 20.26 -16.64
C ILE A 260 6.93 19.13 -15.64
N GLN A 261 7.22 19.49 -14.40
CA GLN A 261 7.25 18.56 -13.28
C GLN A 261 6.01 18.83 -12.42
N LEU A 262 5.11 17.84 -12.39
CA LEU A 262 3.96 17.92 -11.49
C LEU A 262 4.40 17.53 -10.08
N MET A 263 4.17 18.40 -9.10
CA MET A 263 4.22 18.01 -7.68
C MET A 263 3.31 16.82 -7.47
N PRO A 264 3.47 16.02 -6.40
CA PRO A 264 2.83 14.73 -6.28
C PRO A 264 1.35 14.72 -6.65
N VAL A 265 0.98 13.80 -7.55
CA VAL A 265 -0.40 13.61 -8.03
C VAL A 265 -0.98 12.23 -7.65
N TYR A 266 -0.20 11.38 -6.98
CA TYR A 266 -0.70 10.15 -6.38
C TYR A 266 -1.56 10.49 -5.15
N ASP A 267 -2.33 9.51 -4.68
CA ASP A 267 -3.21 9.61 -3.52
C ASP A 267 -2.42 9.94 -2.24
N PHE A 268 -2.73 11.05 -1.59
CA PHE A 268 -2.04 11.58 -0.42
C PHE A 268 -3.00 11.88 0.75
N GLY A 269 -2.47 11.98 1.96
CA GLY A 269 -3.23 12.23 3.18
C GLY A 269 -3.59 13.70 3.40
N SER A 270 -4.24 13.96 4.52
CA SER A 270 -4.55 15.30 5.05
C SER A 270 -5.56 16.15 4.26
N VAL A 271 -6.03 15.72 3.11
CA VAL A 271 -7.04 16.42 2.30
C VAL A 271 -8.30 15.58 2.22
N ASP A 272 -9.46 16.19 2.46
CA ASP A 272 -10.72 15.57 2.12
C ASP A 272 -10.99 15.76 0.62
N GLU A 273 -10.95 14.68 -0.16
CA GLU A 273 -11.17 14.72 -1.62
C GLU A 273 -12.54 15.29 -2.00
N ASN A 274 -13.52 15.24 -1.09
CA ASN A 274 -14.85 15.81 -1.30
C ASN A 274 -14.89 17.33 -1.03
N HIS A 275 -13.92 17.83 -0.24
CA HIS A 275 -13.81 19.22 0.16
C HIS A 275 -12.35 19.69 0.11
N PRO A 276 -11.68 19.61 -1.06
CA PRO A 276 -10.24 19.85 -1.18
C PRO A 276 -9.85 21.32 -0.95
N GLU A 277 -10.83 22.23 -0.94
CA GLU A 277 -10.62 23.65 -0.66
C GLU A 277 -10.32 23.93 0.83
N LEU A 278 -10.65 23.01 1.74
CA LEU A 278 -10.55 23.23 3.18
C LEU A 278 -9.12 23.13 3.72
N VAL A 279 -8.27 22.33 3.08
CA VAL A 279 -6.91 22.06 3.54
C VAL A 279 -5.93 22.21 2.37
N TYR A 280 -4.81 22.89 2.63
CA TYR A 280 -3.72 23.00 1.67
C TYR A 280 -2.68 21.91 1.91
N ASN A 281 -2.33 21.16 0.84
CA ASN A 281 -1.30 20.14 0.87
C ASN A 281 -0.53 20.12 -0.47
N TRP A 282 0.76 19.84 -0.41
CA TRP A 282 1.61 19.68 -1.59
C TRP A 282 1.64 18.23 -2.10
N GLY A 283 1.08 17.27 -1.34
CA GLY A 283 1.00 15.86 -1.73
C GLY A 283 2.22 15.01 -1.32
N TYR A 284 3.15 15.52 -0.51
CA TYR A 284 4.34 14.75 -0.08
C TYR A 284 4.08 13.82 1.11
N ASP A 285 2.86 13.35 1.29
CA ASP A 285 2.42 12.43 2.35
C ASP A 285 1.54 11.30 1.78
N PRO A 286 2.15 10.36 1.03
CA PRO A 286 1.41 9.35 0.26
C PRO A 286 0.57 8.42 1.12
N MET A 287 -0.66 8.15 0.66
CA MET A 287 -1.59 7.13 1.15
C MET A 287 -1.57 5.90 0.26
N GLN A 288 -1.55 6.08 -1.07
CA GLN A 288 -1.48 5.04 -2.08
C GLN A 288 -0.49 5.46 -3.18
N TYR A 289 0.37 4.52 -3.63
CA TYR A 289 1.38 4.85 -4.64
C TYR A 289 0.90 4.72 -6.09
N ASN A 290 -0.20 4.00 -6.33
CA ASN A 290 -0.57 3.53 -7.66
C ASN A 290 -1.78 4.24 -8.28
N LEU A 291 -2.44 5.12 -7.55
CA LEU A 291 -3.64 5.79 -8.04
C LEU A 291 -3.51 7.32 -7.92
N PRO A 292 -4.11 8.08 -8.88
CA PRO A 292 -4.14 9.54 -8.80
C PRO A 292 -5.04 10.01 -7.64
N ASP A 293 -4.68 11.12 -7.02
CA ASP A 293 -5.45 11.73 -5.95
C ASP A 293 -6.80 12.26 -6.44
N GLY A 294 -7.86 11.93 -5.72
CA GLY A 294 -9.22 12.31 -6.08
C GLY A 294 -9.53 13.79 -5.87
N SER A 295 -8.74 14.51 -5.04
CA SER A 295 -8.92 15.95 -4.86
C SER A 295 -8.67 16.75 -6.15
N PHE A 296 -7.87 16.18 -7.07
CA PHE A 296 -7.63 16.76 -8.39
C PHE A 296 -8.64 16.34 -9.46
N ALA A 297 -9.51 15.37 -9.19
CA ALA A 297 -10.57 14.96 -10.11
C ALA A 297 -11.80 15.86 -9.99
N THR A 298 -12.52 16.06 -11.09
CA THR A 298 -13.80 16.81 -11.05
C THR A 298 -14.91 16.00 -10.38
N ASN A 299 -14.80 14.67 -10.36
CA ASN A 299 -15.68 13.77 -9.62
C ASN A 299 -14.85 12.67 -8.94
N PRO A 300 -14.52 12.78 -7.64
CA PRO A 300 -13.75 11.79 -6.92
C PRO A 300 -14.50 10.48 -6.67
N HIS A 301 -15.82 10.45 -6.87
CA HIS A 301 -16.66 9.25 -6.68
C HIS A 301 -16.76 8.37 -7.94
N ASP A 302 -16.35 8.88 -9.10
CA ASP A 302 -16.34 8.10 -10.31
C ASP A 302 -15.00 7.33 -10.43
N PRO A 303 -15.03 6.01 -10.68
CA PRO A 303 -13.83 5.19 -10.70
C PRO A 303 -12.80 5.60 -11.77
N TYR A 304 -13.22 6.30 -12.81
CA TYR A 304 -12.38 6.63 -13.96
C TYR A 304 -11.91 8.08 -14.00
N THR A 305 -12.67 9.01 -13.45
CA THR A 305 -12.45 10.45 -13.62
C THR A 305 -11.02 10.87 -13.25
N ARG A 306 -10.49 10.41 -12.10
CA ARG A 306 -9.12 10.76 -11.66
C ARG A 306 -8.03 10.31 -12.64
N ILE A 307 -8.23 9.14 -13.27
CA ILE A 307 -7.27 8.59 -14.24
C ILE A 307 -7.39 9.31 -15.58
N VAL A 308 -8.61 9.42 -16.09
CA VAL A 308 -8.88 9.96 -17.44
C VAL A 308 -8.49 11.43 -17.53
N GLU A 309 -8.82 12.25 -16.53
CA GLU A 309 -8.47 13.67 -16.52
C GLU A 309 -6.95 13.91 -16.42
N LEU A 310 -6.22 13.09 -15.64
CA LEU A 310 -4.77 13.15 -15.63
C LEU A 310 -4.17 12.76 -16.98
N GLN A 311 -4.67 11.68 -17.62
CA GLN A 311 -4.24 11.26 -18.94
C GLN A 311 -4.52 12.34 -20.02
N GLU A 312 -5.66 13.02 -19.95
CA GLU A 312 -6.01 14.13 -20.83
C GLU A 312 -5.03 15.29 -20.68
N ALA A 313 -4.68 15.67 -19.44
CA ALA A 313 -3.69 16.69 -19.16
C ALA A 313 -2.31 16.33 -19.74
N ILE A 314 -1.83 15.11 -19.47
CA ILE A 314 -0.55 14.61 -19.99
C ILE A 314 -0.54 14.63 -21.53
N ALA A 315 -1.60 14.13 -22.16
CA ALA A 315 -1.72 14.09 -23.61
C ALA A 315 -1.69 15.51 -24.25
N ALA A 316 -2.33 16.48 -23.61
CA ALA A 316 -2.34 17.85 -24.09
C ALA A 316 -0.93 18.50 -24.04
N TYR A 317 -0.15 18.28 -22.98
CA TYR A 317 1.24 18.74 -22.90
C TYR A 317 2.13 18.02 -23.92
N HIS A 318 2.01 16.71 -24.08
CA HIS A 318 2.76 15.96 -25.10
C HIS A 318 2.44 16.44 -26.53
N GLN A 319 1.18 16.80 -26.83
CA GLN A 319 0.80 17.39 -28.12
C GLN A 319 1.41 18.78 -28.34
N ALA A 320 1.71 19.50 -27.26
CA ALA A 320 2.42 20.78 -27.30
C ALA A 320 3.96 20.60 -27.29
N ASP A 321 4.45 19.36 -27.43
CA ASP A 321 5.87 18.97 -27.36
C ASP A 321 6.54 19.28 -26.01
N ILE A 322 5.76 19.26 -24.95
CA ILE A 322 6.20 19.42 -23.55
C ILE A 322 6.09 18.06 -22.86
N SER A 323 7.18 17.54 -22.34
CA SER A 323 7.20 16.29 -21.57
C SER A 323 6.67 16.51 -20.15
N VAL A 324 6.09 15.46 -19.55
CA VAL A 324 5.59 15.49 -18.17
C VAL A 324 6.48 14.64 -17.28
N ILE A 325 6.94 15.22 -16.18
CA ILE A 325 7.67 14.54 -15.11
C ILE A 325 6.72 14.42 -13.91
N MET A 326 6.62 13.24 -13.33
CA MET A 326 5.90 13.02 -12.08
C MET A 326 6.88 13.00 -10.92
N ASP A 327 6.63 13.83 -9.91
CA ASP A 327 7.32 13.75 -8.63
C ASP A 327 6.70 12.65 -7.77
N VAL A 328 7.54 11.74 -7.28
CA VAL A 328 7.11 10.56 -6.51
C VAL A 328 7.87 10.42 -5.20
N VAL A 329 7.17 10.05 -4.13
CA VAL A 329 7.73 9.81 -2.81
C VAL A 329 7.56 8.33 -2.45
N TYR A 330 8.69 7.61 -2.32
CA TYR A 330 8.71 6.20 -1.93
C TYR A 330 9.49 5.94 -0.63
N ASN A 331 9.91 6.99 0.06
CA ASN A 331 10.72 6.89 1.27
C ASN A 331 9.92 6.87 2.58
N HIS A 332 8.67 7.33 2.55
CA HIS A 332 7.74 7.33 3.69
C HIS A 332 6.28 7.27 3.22
N VAL A 333 5.35 7.16 4.15
CA VAL A 333 3.90 7.26 3.93
C VAL A 333 3.26 8.18 4.97
N TYR A 334 2.05 8.65 4.70
CA TYR A 334 1.28 9.51 5.60
C TYR A 334 1.07 8.90 6.98
N ASN A 335 0.51 7.70 7.04
CA ASN A 335 0.24 7.03 8.31
C ASN A 335 0.59 5.53 8.23
N PRO A 336 1.70 5.11 8.85
CA PRO A 336 2.11 3.71 8.81
C PRO A 336 1.10 2.74 9.43
N LYS A 337 0.29 3.18 10.41
CA LYS A 337 -0.70 2.30 11.09
C LYS A 337 -1.89 1.94 10.21
N THR A 338 -2.23 2.78 9.25
CA THR A 338 -3.37 2.56 8.33
C THR A 338 -2.91 2.08 6.96
N TYR A 339 -1.61 2.07 6.70
CA TYR A 339 -1.06 1.71 5.40
C TYR A 339 -1.32 0.24 5.05
N ALA A 340 -1.79 -0.02 3.83
CA ALA A 340 -2.29 -1.32 3.42
C ALA A 340 -1.26 -2.45 3.60
N PHE A 341 -0.01 -2.28 3.15
CA PHE A 341 1.03 -3.29 3.32
C PHE A 341 1.36 -3.59 4.79
N GLU A 342 1.37 -2.58 5.65
CA GLU A 342 1.63 -2.80 7.09
C GLU A 342 0.47 -3.54 7.76
N LYS A 343 -0.76 -3.30 7.31
CA LYS A 343 -1.93 -4.05 7.78
C LYS A 343 -1.88 -5.50 7.30
N ILE A 344 -1.43 -5.76 6.05
CA ILE A 344 -1.34 -7.10 5.46
C ILE A 344 -0.22 -7.93 6.12
N VAL A 345 0.98 -7.34 6.24
CA VAL A 345 2.15 -8.00 6.84
C VAL A 345 2.77 -7.07 7.88
N PRO A 346 2.23 -7.05 9.12
CA PRO A 346 2.72 -6.17 10.18
C PRO A 346 4.22 -6.31 10.42
N GLY A 347 4.91 -5.19 10.41
CA GLY A 347 6.36 -5.12 10.63
C GLY A 347 7.23 -5.36 9.40
N TYR A 348 6.63 -5.55 8.19
CA TYR A 348 7.39 -5.83 6.98
C TYR A 348 7.69 -4.58 6.15
N PHE A 349 6.75 -3.66 5.98
CA PHE A 349 6.89 -2.56 5.03
C PHE A 349 7.82 -1.45 5.49
N PHE A 350 7.92 -1.24 6.79
CA PHE A 350 8.73 -0.17 7.37
C PHE A 350 10.01 -0.67 8.04
N ARG A 351 10.97 0.25 8.22
CA ARG A 351 12.18 0.03 9.02
C ARG A 351 11.89 0.26 10.49
N TYR A 352 12.53 -0.55 11.33
CA TYR A 352 12.42 -0.48 12.77
C TYR A 352 13.81 -0.52 13.39
N ASP A 353 13.99 0.20 14.49
CA ASP A 353 15.19 0.17 15.30
C ASP A 353 15.29 -1.13 16.16
N HIS A 354 16.34 -1.24 16.94
CA HIS A 354 16.56 -2.38 17.85
C HIS A 354 15.54 -2.48 18.99
N ASN A 355 14.81 -1.39 19.30
CA ASN A 355 13.75 -1.35 20.29
C ASN A 355 12.36 -1.62 19.67
N ALA A 356 12.31 -1.99 18.40
CA ALA A 356 11.09 -2.18 17.61
C ALA A 356 10.23 -0.92 17.43
N ASN A 357 10.82 0.27 17.50
CA ASN A 357 10.17 1.51 17.08
C ASN A 357 10.43 1.76 15.60
N LEU A 358 9.49 2.43 14.93
CA LEU A 358 9.70 2.91 13.57
C LEU A 358 10.92 3.83 13.51
N THR A 359 11.80 3.64 12.52
CA THR A 359 12.86 4.60 12.25
C THR A 359 12.30 5.86 11.62
N ASN A 360 13.04 6.96 11.71
CA ASN A 360 12.60 8.28 11.22
C ASN A 360 13.77 9.03 10.55
N GLY A 361 14.50 8.34 9.68
CA GLY A 361 15.58 8.93 8.88
C GLY A 361 15.06 9.92 7.84
N THR A 362 13.82 9.76 7.41
CA THR A 362 13.11 10.68 6.50
C THR A 362 12.63 11.96 7.17
N PHE A 363 12.61 12.04 8.51
CA PHE A 363 11.95 13.08 9.32
C PHE A 363 10.42 13.19 9.15
N CYS A 364 9.80 12.17 8.52
CA CYS A 364 8.36 12.09 8.28
C CYS A 364 7.66 11.04 9.18
N GLY A 365 8.34 10.58 10.23
CA GLY A 365 7.77 9.66 11.22
C GLY A 365 7.87 8.17 10.86
N ASN A 366 8.30 7.83 9.66
CA ASN A 366 8.52 6.45 9.22
C ASN A 366 9.47 6.38 8.03
N ASP A 367 10.14 5.24 7.87
CA ASP A 367 11.03 4.95 6.75
C ASP A 367 10.59 3.66 6.06
N VAL A 368 10.37 3.70 4.75
CA VAL A 368 10.02 2.54 3.92
C VAL A 368 11.24 1.62 3.78
N ALA A 369 11.06 0.33 4.02
CA ALA A 369 12.10 -0.70 3.93
C ALA A 369 12.34 -1.18 2.50
N SER A 370 12.81 -0.30 1.62
CA SER A 370 13.01 -0.57 0.19
C SER A 370 14.04 -1.67 -0.12
N GLU A 371 14.81 -2.11 0.88
CA GLU A 371 15.70 -3.27 0.81
C GLU A 371 14.97 -4.61 0.79
N ARG A 372 13.70 -4.69 1.20
CA ARG A 372 12.91 -5.91 1.21
C ARG A 372 12.32 -6.23 -0.16
N ALA A 373 12.27 -7.51 -0.50
CA ALA A 373 11.94 -7.96 -1.84
C ALA A 373 10.59 -7.45 -2.34
N MET A 374 9.51 -7.61 -1.54
CA MET A 374 8.17 -7.20 -1.97
C MET A 374 7.95 -5.69 -1.92
N VAL A 375 8.63 -4.96 -1.02
CA VAL A 375 8.62 -3.49 -1.03
C VAL A 375 9.26 -2.95 -2.30
N ARG A 376 10.42 -3.50 -2.68
CA ARG A 376 11.11 -3.16 -3.94
C ARG A 376 10.29 -3.53 -5.17
N SER A 377 9.62 -4.71 -5.15
CA SER A 377 8.72 -5.14 -6.22
C SER A 377 7.53 -4.17 -6.36
N TYR A 378 6.93 -3.75 -5.25
CA TYR A 378 5.84 -2.79 -5.23
C TYR A 378 6.23 -1.41 -5.78
N ILE A 379 7.39 -0.87 -5.39
CA ILE A 379 7.91 0.40 -5.93
C ILE A 379 8.15 0.27 -7.45
N LYS A 380 8.72 -0.85 -7.90
CA LYS A 380 8.90 -1.12 -9.34
C LYS A 380 7.59 -1.19 -10.10
N HIS A 381 6.57 -1.83 -9.50
CA HIS A 381 5.22 -1.89 -10.07
C HIS A 381 4.63 -0.49 -10.20
N SER A 382 4.70 0.32 -9.15
CA SER A 382 4.23 1.69 -9.15
C SER A 382 4.89 2.55 -10.24
N LEU A 383 6.22 2.45 -10.39
CA LEU A 383 6.95 3.14 -11.46
C LEU A 383 6.50 2.71 -12.86
N LYS A 384 6.31 1.40 -13.09
CA LYS A 384 5.77 0.88 -14.37
C LYS A 384 4.36 1.43 -14.63
N GLN A 385 3.52 1.42 -13.60
CA GLN A 385 2.14 1.93 -13.64
C GLN A 385 2.10 3.37 -14.14
N TRP A 386 2.86 4.28 -13.53
CA TRP A 386 2.92 5.69 -13.91
C TRP A 386 3.50 5.92 -15.31
N LEU A 387 4.38 5.06 -15.80
CA LEU A 387 4.91 5.13 -17.17
C LEU A 387 3.92 4.65 -18.24
N THR A 388 2.86 3.95 -17.84
CA THR A 388 1.82 3.42 -18.74
C THR A 388 0.53 4.23 -18.71
N LEU A 389 0.34 5.05 -17.68
CA LEU A 389 -0.75 6.01 -17.60
C LEU A 389 -0.49 7.23 -18.48
#